data_c6ee4fbd52cad5b26e7833a1f4567460
#
_entry.id   c6ee4fbd52cad5b26e7833a1f4567460
#
_cell.length_a   1.000
_cell.length_b   1.000
_cell.length_c   1.000
_cell.angle_alpha   90.00
_cell.angle_beta   90.00
_cell.angle_gamma   90.00
#
_symmetry.space_group_name_H-M   'P 1'
#
loop_
_entity.id
_entity.type
_entity.pdbx_description
1 polymer ?
#
loop_
_entity_poly.entity_id
_entity_poly.type
_entity_poly.pdbx_seq_one_letter_code
_entity_poly.pdbx_strand_id
1 'polypeptide(L)'
;MGPKGRNVVLGKKYGAPLITNDGVTIAKDIELEDAFENMGAQLVREVATKTNDVAGDGTTTATLLAQAIVHEGLKNVSAGANPMVMRKGMEKAVKTAVDTIKANSEAVKGSDDIARVGTVSSGDETIGKLIAEAMEKVSTSGVITIEESKTAETGLEVVEGMQFDRGYISPYMVTDTEKMEAVIDDPYILITDKKISSIQEILPILEQIVKGGQKLFIIAEDVEGDALSTLLVNRLRGSFNCVCVKAPGFGDRRKDMLRDIA
;
A
#
# COMPACT_ATOMS: atom_id res chain seq x y z
N MET A 1 19.34 -3.33 16.56
CA MET A 1 18.44 -2.20 16.26
C MET A 1 19.18 -1.20 15.40
N GLY A 2 18.48 -0.54 14.52
CA GLY A 2 19.05 0.41 13.56
C GLY A 2 20.10 -0.23 12.64
N PRO A 3 21.04 0.55 12.09
CA PRO A 3 22.04 0.05 11.13
C PRO A 3 22.95 -1.07 11.66
N LYS A 4 23.00 -1.24 12.99
CA LYS A 4 23.74 -2.34 13.66
C LYS A 4 22.83 -3.50 14.06
N GLY A 5 21.58 -3.52 13.63
CA GLY A 5 20.61 -4.60 13.91
C GLY A 5 21.12 -5.94 13.40
N ARG A 6 20.76 -7.01 14.12
CA ARG A 6 21.11 -8.37 13.74
C ARG A 6 19.90 -9.05 13.10
N ASN A 7 20.17 -9.90 12.12
CA ASN A 7 19.15 -10.75 11.55
C ASN A 7 18.72 -11.84 12.54
N VAL A 8 17.45 -12.19 12.44
CA VAL A 8 16.83 -13.31 13.17
C VAL A 8 16.43 -14.36 12.14
N VAL A 9 16.56 -15.61 12.49
CA VAL A 9 16.13 -16.75 11.66
C VAL A 9 14.78 -17.24 12.19
N LEU A 10 13.75 -17.11 11.36
CA LEU A 10 12.40 -17.59 11.65
C LEU A 10 12.22 -18.97 11.00
N GLY A 11 11.96 -20.00 11.84
CA GLY A 11 11.72 -21.34 11.38
C GLY A 11 10.32 -21.47 10.77
N LYS A 12 10.22 -21.97 9.55
CA LYS A 12 8.92 -22.27 8.92
C LYS A 12 8.64 -23.77 8.97
N LYS A 13 7.37 -24.14 9.19
CA LYS A 13 6.93 -25.56 9.15
C LYS A 13 7.11 -26.17 7.76
N TYR A 14 7.06 -25.34 6.71
CA TYR A 14 7.27 -25.73 5.31
C TYR A 14 8.12 -24.67 4.60
N GLY A 15 9.11 -25.11 3.81
CA GLY A 15 10.01 -24.24 3.06
C GLY A 15 11.28 -23.85 3.83
N ALA A 16 12.05 -22.93 3.24
CA ALA A 16 13.30 -22.45 3.85
C ALA A 16 13.01 -21.49 5.01
N PRO A 17 13.87 -21.46 6.05
CA PRO A 17 13.78 -20.46 7.12
C PRO A 17 13.88 -19.06 6.55
N LEU A 18 13.13 -18.13 7.14
CA LEU A 18 13.18 -16.71 6.77
C LEU A 18 14.24 -16.02 7.65
N ILE A 19 15.18 -15.34 6.99
CA ILE A 19 16.19 -14.52 7.65
C ILE A 19 15.76 -13.06 7.50
N THR A 20 15.50 -12.37 8.61
CA THR A 20 15.03 -10.99 8.60
C THR A 20 15.48 -10.23 9.85
N ASN A 21 15.57 -8.90 9.75
CA ASN A 21 15.74 -8.00 10.88
C ASN A 21 14.52 -7.09 11.07
N ASP A 22 13.48 -7.26 10.27
CA ASP A 22 12.26 -6.48 10.36
C ASP A 22 11.43 -6.87 11.59
N GLY A 23 11.22 -5.89 12.48
CA GLY A 23 10.56 -6.10 13.76
C GLY A 23 9.09 -6.51 13.64
N VAL A 24 8.35 -6.02 12.65
CA VAL A 24 6.94 -6.41 12.47
C VAL A 24 6.82 -7.84 11.95
N THR A 25 7.68 -8.25 11.02
CA THR A 25 7.74 -9.63 10.50
C THR A 25 8.08 -10.60 11.62
N ILE A 26 9.08 -10.27 12.45
CA ILE A 26 9.47 -11.09 13.61
C ILE A 26 8.31 -11.17 14.61
N ALA A 27 7.69 -10.03 14.97
CA ALA A 27 6.61 -10.01 15.94
C ALA A 27 5.37 -10.79 15.49
N LYS A 28 5.08 -10.82 14.18
CA LYS A 28 3.96 -11.59 13.61
C LYS A 28 4.18 -13.10 13.65
N ASP A 29 5.43 -13.54 13.61
CA ASP A 29 5.79 -14.96 13.58
C ASP A 29 5.93 -15.58 14.99
N ILE A 30 6.00 -14.74 16.04
CA ILE A 30 6.10 -15.23 17.43
C ILE A 30 4.76 -15.79 17.89
N GLU A 31 4.78 -17.07 18.25
CA GLU A 31 3.68 -17.81 18.87
C GLU A 31 4.21 -18.61 20.05
N LEU A 32 3.61 -18.42 21.23
CA LEU A 32 4.04 -19.06 22.46
C LEU A 32 3.07 -20.19 22.85
N GLU A 33 3.60 -21.25 23.45
CA GLU A 33 2.80 -22.43 23.83
C GLU A 33 1.83 -22.15 24.98
N ASP A 34 2.23 -21.30 25.94
CA ASP A 34 1.34 -20.88 27.01
C ASP A 34 0.35 -19.81 26.52
N ALA A 35 -0.95 -20.06 26.73
CA ALA A 35 -2.02 -19.18 26.24
C ALA A 35 -1.98 -17.76 26.86
N PHE A 36 -1.56 -17.63 28.13
CA PHE A 36 -1.48 -16.33 28.78
C PHE A 36 -0.26 -15.53 28.30
N GLU A 37 0.89 -16.21 28.18
CA GLU A 37 2.07 -15.59 27.61
C GLU A 37 1.83 -15.17 26.15
N ASN A 38 1.11 -16.00 25.39
CA ASN A 38 0.78 -15.70 24.00
C ASN A 38 -0.16 -14.49 23.87
N MET A 39 -1.07 -14.26 24.82
CA MET A 39 -1.85 -13.01 24.83
C MET A 39 -0.94 -11.78 24.99
N GLY A 40 0.10 -11.86 25.83
CA GLY A 40 1.11 -10.82 25.94
C GLY A 40 1.86 -10.57 24.64
N ALA A 41 2.28 -11.64 23.96
CA ALA A 41 2.93 -11.58 22.66
C ALA A 41 2.03 -10.94 21.59
N GLN A 42 0.72 -11.23 21.60
CA GLN A 42 -0.25 -10.61 20.69
C GLN A 42 -0.40 -9.11 20.90
N LEU A 43 -0.40 -8.64 22.16
CA LEU A 43 -0.44 -7.20 22.46
C LEU A 43 0.82 -6.47 21.95
N VAL A 44 1.99 -7.09 22.10
CA VAL A 44 3.25 -6.53 21.59
C VAL A 44 3.27 -6.56 20.06
N ARG A 45 2.74 -7.61 19.42
CA ARG A 45 2.55 -7.68 17.97
C ARG A 45 1.70 -6.52 17.45
N GLU A 46 0.65 -6.14 18.16
CA GLU A 46 -0.19 -5.01 17.77
C GLU A 46 0.57 -3.69 17.76
N VAL A 47 1.49 -3.47 18.73
CA VAL A 47 2.37 -2.30 18.76
C VAL A 47 3.24 -2.22 17.50
N ALA A 48 3.88 -3.33 17.13
CA ALA A 48 4.71 -3.41 15.93
C ALA A 48 3.89 -3.16 14.65
N THR A 49 2.70 -3.77 14.55
CA THR A 49 1.80 -3.62 13.40
C THR A 49 1.33 -2.19 13.24
N LYS A 50 0.83 -1.54 14.29
CA LYS A 50 0.40 -0.14 14.24
C LYS A 50 1.53 0.82 13.87
N THR A 51 2.74 0.56 14.36
CA THR A 51 3.91 1.37 13.99
C THR A 51 4.24 1.21 12.50
N ASN A 52 4.17 -0.01 11.98
CA ASN A 52 4.37 -0.28 10.56
C ASN A 52 3.33 0.42 9.68
N ASP A 53 2.05 0.37 10.07
CA ASP A 53 0.95 0.95 9.30
C ASP A 53 1.03 2.49 9.21
N VAL A 54 1.59 3.13 10.25
CA VAL A 54 1.69 4.60 10.33
C VAL A 54 3.00 5.14 9.76
N ALA A 55 4.12 4.46 10.01
CA ALA A 55 5.47 4.97 9.71
C ALA A 55 6.28 4.10 8.76
N GLY A 56 5.92 2.83 8.57
CA GLY A 56 6.67 1.88 7.73
C GLY A 56 8.04 1.48 8.29
N ASP A 57 8.49 2.08 9.38
CA ASP A 57 9.79 1.83 10.03
C ASP A 57 9.70 2.01 11.55
N GLY A 58 10.76 1.63 12.26
CA GLY A 58 10.85 1.78 13.70
C GLY A 58 10.08 0.71 14.52
N THR A 59 9.62 -0.35 13.90
CA THR A 59 8.83 -1.41 14.53
C THR A 59 9.57 -2.12 15.67
N THR A 60 10.86 -2.39 15.51
CA THR A 60 11.71 -2.96 16.56
C THR A 60 11.88 -2.00 17.74
N THR A 61 12.06 -0.71 17.45
CA THR A 61 12.19 0.34 18.48
C THR A 61 10.90 0.48 19.27
N ALA A 62 9.74 0.49 18.60
CA ALA A 62 8.43 0.55 19.26
C ALA A 62 8.20 -0.66 20.16
N THR A 63 8.56 -1.85 19.72
CA THR A 63 8.48 -3.10 20.50
C THR A 63 9.34 -3.03 21.77
N LEU A 64 10.57 -2.55 21.64
CA LEU A 64 11.47 -2.38 22.79
C LEU A 64 10.95 -1.33 23.79
N LEU A 65 10.43 -0.20 23.29
CA LEU A 65 9.84 0.81 24.15
C LEU A 65 8.60 0.29 24.88
N ALA A 66 7.74 -0.47 24.20
CA ALA A 66 6.59 -1.12 24.83
C ALA A 66 7.03 -2.07 25.96
N GLN A 67 8.05 -2.91 25.73
CA GLN A 67 8.63 -3.78 26.75
C GLN A 67 9.13 -2.97 27.95
N ALA A 68 9.91 -1.92 27.72
CA ALA A 68 10.46 -1.08 28.79
C ALA A 68 9.37 -0.41 29.62
N ILE A 69 8.36 0.15 28.96
CA ILE A 69 7.21 0.82 29.61
C ILE A 69 6.43 -0.19 30.45
N VAL A 70 6.16 -1.39 29.93
CA VAL A 70 5.44 -2.43 30.68
C VAL A 70 6.25 -2.89 31.89
N HIS A 71 7.55 -3.14 31.74
CA HIS A 71 8.43 -3.55 32.84
C HIS A 71 8.46 -2.52 33.98
N GLU A 72 8.67 -1.24 33.65
CA GLU A 72 8.71 -0.19 34.67
C GLU A 72 7.31 0.08 35.26
N GLY A 73 6.26 -0.04 34.43
CA GLY A 73 4.88 0.09 34.88
C GLY A 73 4.50 -1.00 35.89
N LEU A 74 4.83 -2.25 35.63
CA LEU A 74 4.55 -3.39 36.51
C LEU A 74 5.23 -3.24 37.87
N LYS A 75 6.48 -2.78 37.93
CA LYS A 75 7.16 -2.51 39.20
C LYS A 75 6.38 -1.53 40.07
N ASN A 76 5.89 -0.44 39.48
CA ASN A 76 5.13 0.59 40.19
C ASN A 76 3.75 0.08 40.62
N VAL A 77 3.05 -0.66 39.76
CA VAL A 77 1.74 -1.25 40.10
C VAL A 77 1.89 -2.27 41.26
N SER A 78 2.91 -3.12 41.22
CA SER A 78 3.22 -4.08 42.28
C SER A 78 3.60 -3.39 43.60
N ALA A 79 4.14 -2.17 43.54
CA ALA A 79 4.41 -1.33 44.73
C ALA A 79 3.17 -0.57 45.21
N GLY A 80 1.99 -0.78 44.64
CA GLY A 80 0.72 -0.19 45.05
C GLY A 80 0.33 1.13 44.35
N ALA A 81 1.02 1.51 43.28
CA ALA A 81 0.63 2.65 42.47
C ALA A 81 -0.72 2.43 41.76
N ASN A 82 -1.54 3.47 41.73
CA ASN A 82 -2.82 3.39 40.99
C ASN A 82 -2.61 3.39 39.48
N PRO A 83 -3.03 2.33 38.75
CA PRO A 83 -2.81 2.20 37.30
C PRO A 83 -3.45 3.35 36.49
N MET A 84 -4.60 3.86 36.95
CA MET A 84 -5.31 4.94 36.23
C MET A 84 -4.58 6.28 36.35
N VAL A 85 -3.94 6.53 37.49
CA VAL A 85 -3.10 7.72 37.69
C VAL A 85 -1.81 7.61 36.89
N MET A 86 -1.22 6.39 36.87
CA MET A 86 -0.01 6.12 36.13
C MET A 86 -0.25 6.28 34.61
N ARG A 87 -1.39 5.81 34.08
CA ARG A 87 -1.78 6.03 32.69
C ARG A 87 -1.79 7.49 32.30
N LYS A 88 -2.41 8.35 33.11
CA LYS A 88 -2.40 9.82 32.90
C LYS A 88 -1.00 10.42 32.92
N GLY A 89 -0.13 9.87 33.75
CA GLY A 89 1.28 10.26 33.79
C GLY A 89 2.02 9.88 32.51
N MET A 90 1.83 8.65 32.01
CA MET A 90 2.40 8.18 30.76
C MET A 90 1.92 8.99 29.56
N GLU A 91 0.61 9.34 29.48
CA GLU A 91 0.07 10.18 28.41
C GLU A 91 0.75 11.56 28.36
N LYS A 92 0.99 12.18 29.52
CA LYS A 92 1.72 13.46 29.62
C LYS A 92 3.19 13.30 29.20
N ALA A 93 3.85 12.24 29.65
CA ALA A 93 5.25 11.96 29.32
C ALA A 93 5.41 11.73 27.81
N VAL A 94 4.52 10.95 27.18
CA VAL A 94 4.51 10.72 25.74
C VAL A 94 4.34 12.02 24.98
N LYS A 95 3.37 12.87 25.38
CA LYS A 95 3.18 14.19 24.75
C LYS A 95 4.45 15.02 24.79
N THR A 96 5.08 15.14 25.97
CA THR A 96 6.32 15.91 26.13
C THR A 96 7.45 15.34 25.29
N ALA A 97 7.61 14.01 25.25
CA ALA A 97 8.62 13.36 24.44
C ALA A 97 8.40 13.61 22.93
N VAL A 98 7.16 13.49 22.46
CA VAL A 98 6.81 13.76 21.04
C VAL A 98 7.06 15.22 20.67
N ASP A 99 6.66 16.15 21.52
CA ASP A 99 6.88 17.60 21.30
C ASP A 99 8.39 17.91 21.24
N THR A 100 9.19 17.29 22.12
CA THR A 100 10.64 17.44 22.12
C THR A 100 11.30 16.85 20.86
N ILE A 101 10.86 15.66 20.43
CA ILE A 101 11.35 15.02 19.20
C ILE A 101 11.04 15.90 18.00
N LYS A 102 9.81 16.42 17.90
CA LYS A 102 9.42 17.33 16.81
C LYS A 102 10.23 18.62 16.81
N ALA A 103 10.52 19.18 17.97
CA ALA A 103 11.33 20.41 18.09
C ALA A 103 12.79 20.19 17.65
N ASN A 104 13.31 18.98 17.83
CA ASN A 104 14.69 18.61 17.46
C ASN A 104 14.78 17.96 16.07
N SER A 105 13.67 17.73 15.39
CA SER A 105 13.66 17.15 14.05
C SER A 105 14.01 18.19 13.00
N GLU A 106 14.76 17.77 11.99
CA GLU A 106 15.05 18.57 10.80
C GLU A 106 14.19 18.09 9.64
N ALA A 107 13.66 19.02 8.87
CA ALA A 107 12.88 18.70 7.67
C ALA A 107 13.80 18.12 6.59
N VAL A 108 13.38 17.02 5.97
CA VAL A 108 14.07 16.42 4.82
C VAL A 108 14.03 17.40 3.63
N LYS A 109 15.19 17.72 3.06
CA LYS A 109 15.35 18.67 1.95
C LYS A 109 16.20 18.06 0.85
N GLY A 110 15.53 17.75 -0.28
CA GLY A 110 16.22 17.27 -1.46
C GLY A 110 16.60 15.78 -1.45
N SER A 111 17.18 15.36 -2.55
CA SER A 111 17.47 13.96 -2.88
C SER A 111 18.47 13.31 -1.93
N ASP A 112 19.49 14.05 -1.51
CA ASP A 112 20.54 13.54 -0.62
C ASP A 112 19.98 13.14 0.77
N ASP A 113 19.07 13.93 1.31
CA ASP A 113 18.44 13.61 2.58
C ASP A 113 17.50 12.40 2.45
N ILE A 114 16.78 12.31 1.34
CA ILE A 114 15.94 11.14 1.03
C ILE A 114 16.80 9.88 0.92
N ALA A 115 17.94 9.97 0.22
CA ALA A 115 18.89 8.86 0.09
C ALA A 115 19.42 8.42 1.47
N ARG A 116 19.74 9.35 2.36
CA ARG A 116 20.19 9.05 3.73
C ARG A 116 19.12 8.31 4.54
N VAL A 117 17.86 8.79 4.48
CA VAL A 117 16.74 8.12 5.16
C VAL A 117 16.54 6.71 4.60
N GLY A 118 16.52 6.56 3.28
CA GLY A 118 16.42 5.26 2.62
C GLY A 118 17.56 4.31 2.99
N THR A 119 18.80 4.82 3.04
CA THR A 119 19.98 4.05 3.45
C THR A 119 19.90 3.58 4.91
N VAL A 120 19.46 4.45 5.82
CA VAL A 120 19.32 4.08 7.23
C VAL A 120 18.25 3.03 7.44
N SER A 121 17.14 3.14 6.73
CA SER A 121 16.01 2.20 6.83
C SER A 121 16.32 0.84 6.19
N SER A 122 16.91 0.83 5.00
CA SER A 122 17.27 -0.41 4.28
C SER A 122 18.56 -1.07 4.78
N GLY A 123 19.47 -0.28 5.35
CA GLY A 123 20.82 -0.73 5.67
C GLY A 123 21.76 -0.82 4.45
N ASP A 124 21.32 -0.34 3.28
CA ASP A 124 22.06 -0.40 2.01
C ASP A 124 22.01 0.97 1.30
N GLU A 125 23.22 1.49 0.99
CA GLU A 125 23.37 2.78 0.32
C GLU A 125 22.85 2.76 -1.12
N THR A 126 22.94 1.63 -1.80
CA THR A 126 22.45 1.46 -3.18
C THR A 126 20.93 1.59 -3.23
N ILE A 127 20.24 0.94 -2.30
CA ILE A 127 18.78 1.04 -2.16
C ILE A 127 18.37 2.46 -1.80
N GLY A 128 19.11 3.11 -0.88
CA GLY A 128 18.85 4.50 -0.53
C GLY A 128 18.91 5.45 -1.72
N LYS A 129 19.91 5.29 -2.59
CA LYS A 129 20.05 6.07 -3.82
C LYS A 129 18.94 5.79 -4.83
N LEU A 130 18.56 4.52 -5.01
CA LEU A 130 17.44 4.14 -5.89
C LEU A 130 16.11 4.74 -5.43
N ILE A 131 15.86 4.75 -4.13
CA ILE A 131 14.65 5.39 -3.57
C ILE A 131 14.68 6.90 -3.84
N ALA A 132 15.81 7.56 -3.64
CA ALA A 132 15.94 8.99 -3.92
C ALA A 132 15.71 9.30 -5.40
N GLU A 133 16.28 8.52 -6.32
CA GLU A 133 16.06 8.63 -7.76
C GLU A 133 14.57 8.40 -8.12
N ALA A 134 13.93 7.41 -7.51
CA ALA A 134 12.51 7.17 -7.68
C ALA A 134 11.67 8.37 -7.25
N MET A 135 11.95 8.94 -6.07
CA MET A 135 11.25 10.12 -5.55
C MET A 135 11.43 11.36 -6.44
N GLU A 136 12.59 11.53 -7.04
CA GLU A 136 12.80 12.63 -8.01
C GLU A 136 11.89 12.48 -9.25
N LYS A 137 11.70 11.24 -9.71
CA LYS A 137 10.88 10.96 -10.91
C LYS A 137 9.38 11.05 -10.63
N VAL A 138 8.93 10.56 -9.47
CA VAL A 138 7.48 10.49 -9.14
C VAL A 138 6.99 11.64 -8.26
N SER A 139 7.88 12.54 -7.83
CA SER A 139 7.61 13.62 -6.88
C SER A 139 7.19 13.13 -5.48
N THR A 140 6.97 14.07 -4.55
CA THR A 140 6.60 13.76 -3.16
C THR A 140 5.21 13.16 -2.97
N SER A 141 4.35 13.24 -3.99
CA SER A 141 3.01 12.66 -4.01
C SER A 141 2.92 11.33 -4.75
N GLY A 142 4.03 10.90 -5.38
CA GLY A 142 4.09 9.63 -6.08
C GLY A 142 4.13 8.42 -5.15
N VAL A 143 3.68 7.28 -5.66
CA VAL A 143 3.70 6.01 -4.95
C VAL A 143 4.91 5.20 -5.40
N ILE A 144 5.70 4.71 -4.45
CA ILE A 144 6.81 3.79 -4.70
C ILE A 144 6.40 2.43 -4.16
N THR A 145 6.39 1.42 -5.02
CA THR A 145 6.19 0.01 -4.67
C THR A 145 7.48 -0.76 -4.83
N ILE A 146 7.66 -1.79 -4.01
CA ILE A 146 8.82 -2.68 -4.07
C ILE A 146 8.30 -4.07 -4.41
N GLU A 147 8.81 -4.62 -5.49
CA GLU A 147 8.46 -5.95 -5.96
C GLU A 147 9.72 -6.81 -6.17
N GLU A 148 9.57 -8.11 -6.07
CA GLU A 148 10.66 -9.05 -6.34
C GLU A 148 10.96 -9.07 -7.83
N SER A 149 12.23 -8.77 -8.19
CA SER A 149 12.66 -8.79 -9.59
C SER A 149 12.63 -10.21 -10.15
N LYS A 150 12.18 -10.35 -11.38
CA LYS A 150 12.28 -11.60 -12.16
C LYS A 150 13.69 -11.84 -12.70
N THR A 151 14.54 -10.83 -12.66
CA THR A 151 15.95 -10.86 -13.05
C THR A 151 16.86 -10.83 -11.83
N ALA A 152 18.16 -11.09 -12.00
CA ALA A 152 19.13 -11.00 -10.91
C ALA A 152 19.54 -9.56 -10.58
N GLU A 153 19.03 -8.58 -11.31
CA GLU A 153 19.40 -7.17 -11.16
C GLU A 153 18.32 -6.39 -10.42
N THR A 154 18.76 -5.49 -9.53
CA THR A 154 17.89 -4.50 -8.91
C THR A 154 17.77 -3.30 -9.84
N GLY A 155 16.55 -2.91 -10.19
CA GLY A 155 16.29 -1.81 -11.10
C GLY A 155 15.14 -0.92 -10.65
N LEU A 156 14.99 0.20 -11.31
CA LEU A 156 13.91 1.15 -11.14
C LEU A 156 13.09 1.22 -12.43
N GLU A 157 11.81 0.91 -12.34
CA GLU A 157 10.85 1.11 -13.41
C GLU A 157 9.90 2.23 -13.02
N VAL A 158 9.74 3.21 -13.90
CA VAL A 158 8.82 4.34 -13.70
C VAL A 158 7.61 4.13 -14.58
N VAL A 159 6.45 4.06 -13.94
CA VAL A 159 5.15 3.99 -14.63
C VAL A 159 4.46 5.34 -14.45
N GLU A 160 4.19 6.03 -15.56
CA GLU A 160 3.41 7.25 -15.55
C GLU A 160 1.92 6.90 -15.52
N GLY A 161 1.18 7.53 -14.62
CA GLY A 161 -0.23 7.27 -14.44
C GLY A 161 -0.57 6.59 -13.12
N MET A 162 -1.64 5.82 -13.08
CA MET A 162 -2.10 5.10 -11.90
C MET A 162 -2.20 3.60 -12.19
N GLN A 163 -1.58 2.78 -11.34
CA GLN A 163 -1.74 1.33 -11.37
C GLN A 163 -2.69 0.89 -10.25
N PHE A 164 -3.66 0.03 -10.57
CA PHE A 164 -4.57 -0.56 -9.60
C PHE A 164 -4.86 -2.04 -9.92
N ASP A 165 -5.33 -2.78 -8.94
CA ASP A 165 -5.46 -4.24 -8.93
C ASP A 165 -6.70 -4.79 -9.66
N ARG A 166 -7.38 -3.96 -10.46
CA ARG A 166 -8.58 -4.36 -11.21
C ARG A 166 -8.28 -4.36 -12.70
N GLY A 167 -8.40 -5.53 -13.30
CA GLY A 167 -8.28 -5.71 -14.74
C GLY A 167 -9.60 -5.51 -15.50
N TYR A 168 -9.58 -5.81 -16.77
CA TYR A 168 -10.77 -5.75 -17.63
C TYR A 168 -11.89 -6.69 -17.14
N ILE A 169 -13.14 -6.27 -17.34
CA ILE A 169 -14.32 -7.00 -16.84
C ILE A 169 -14.53 -8.33 -17.56
N SER A 170 -14.14 -8.42 -18.82
CA SER A 170 -14.32 -9.61 -19.65
C SER A 170 -13.08 -9.95 -20.48
N PRO A 171 -12.68 -11.24 -20.57
CA PRO A 171 -11.58 -11.68 -21.43
C PRO A 171 -11.76 -11.29 -22.90
N TYR A 172 -12.98 -11.08 -23.36
CA TYR A 172 -13.26 -10.63 -24.73
C TYR A 172 -12.86 -9.17 -24.99
N MET A 173 -12.37 -8.45 -23.96
CA MET A 173 -11.86 -7.08 -24.06
C MET A 173 -10.36 -7.01 -24.33
N VAL A 174 -9.67 -8.13 -24.45
CA VAL A 174 -8.24 -8.15 -24.77
C VAL A 174 -7.97 -7.67 -26.21
N THR A 175 -6.87 -6.97 -26.39
CA THR A 175 -6.37 -6.56 -27.71
C THR A 175 -5.26 -7.48 -28.20
N ASP A 176 -4.50 -8.05 -27.26
CA ASP A 176 -3.47 -9.06 -27.50
C ASP A 176 -3.85 -10.37 -26.82
N THR A 177 -4.26 -11.35 -27.59
CA THR A 177 -4.72 -12.65 -27.08
C THR A 177 -3.57 -13.56 -26.63
N GLU A 178 -2.34 -13.34 -27.10
CA GLU A 178 -1.19 -14.14 -26.68
C GLU A 178 -0.73 -13.74 -25.28
N LYS A 179 -0.71 -12.44 -25.01
CA LYS A 179 -0.33 -11.88 -23.70
C LYS A 179 -1.51 -11.70 -22.75
N MET A 180 -2.74 -11.87 -23.24
CA MET A 180 -3.97 -11.57 -22.49
C MET A 180 -4.00 -10.14 -21.96
N GLU A 181 -3.57 -9.19 -22.77
CA GLU A 181 -3.50 -7.76 -22.45
C GLU A 181 -4.52 -6.97 -23.27
N ALA A 182 -5.03 -5.88 -22.68
CA ALA A 182 -5.84 -4.90 -23.35
C ALA A 182 -5.09 -3.56 -23.37
N VAL A 183 -4.49 -3.24 -24.53
CA VAL A 183 -3.76 -1.97 -24.74
C VAL A 183 -4.62 -1.06 -25.60
N ILE A 184 -4.87 0.13 -25.12
CA ILE A 184 -5.62 1.17 -25.83
C ILE A 184 -4.82 2.46 -25.78
N ASP A 185 -4.39 2.92 -26.93
CA ASP A 185 -3.69 4.20 -27.04
C ASP A 185 -4.68 5.33 -27.23
N ASP A 186 -4.53 6.37 -26.44
CA ASP A 186 -5.27 7.63 -26.49
C ASP A 186 -6.80 7.48 -26.49
N PRO A 187 -7.38 6.76 -25.50
CA PRO A 187 -8.82 6.61 -25.39
C PRO A 187 -9.50 7.79 -24.72
N TYR A 188 -10.77 8.03 -25.01
CA TYR A 188 -11.63 8.79 -24.11
C TYR A 188 -11.89 7.94 -22.86
N ILE A 189 -11.85 8.58 -21.70
CA ILE A 189 -12.03 7.89 -20.42
C ILE A 189 -13.38 8.32 -19.81
N LEU A 190 -14.26 7.35 -19.60
CA LEU A 190 -15.51 7.52 -18.85
C LEU A 190 -15.33 7.01 -17.43
N ILE A 191 -15.40 7.90 -16.45
CA ILE A 191 -15.27 7.58 -15.04
C ILE A 191 -16.61 7.77 -14.34
N THR A 192 -17.07 6.75 -13.60
CA THR A 192 -18.30 6.82 -12.82
C THR A 192 -18.23 5.95 -11.56
N ASP A 193 -18.83 6.42 -10.48
CA ASP A 193 -19.01 5.68 -9.23
C ASP A 193 -20.25 4.77 -9.24
N LYS A 194 -20.99 4.73 -10.35
CA LYS A 194 -22.22 3.94 -10.50
C LYS A 194 -21.95 2.64 -11.23
N LYS A 195 -22.85 1.69 -11.05
CA LYS A 195 -22.95 0.51 -11.91
C LYS A 195 -23.65 0.89 -13.22
N ILE A 196 -23.15 0.34 -14.31
CA ILE A 196 -23.74 0.50 -15.63
C ILE A 196 -24.40 -0.83 -16.01
N SER A 197 -25.72 -0.92 -15.89
CA SER A 197 -26.48 -2.14 -16.19
C SER A 197 -27.27 -2.01 -17.50
N SER A 198 -27.65 -0.80 -17.89
CA SER A 198 -28.36 -0.51 -19.13
C SER A 198 -27.51 0.32 -20.08
N ILE A 199 -27.47 -0.10 -21.36
CA ILE A 199 -26.73 0.62 -22.40
C ILE A 199 -27.30 2.03 -22.62
N GLN A 200 -28.58 2.26 -22.32
CA GLN A 200 -29.24 3.54 -22.49
C GLN A 200 -28.66 4.64 -21.62
N GLU A 201 -28.09 4.29 -20.48
CA GLU A 201 -27.46 5.23 -19.54
C GLU A 201 -26.24 5.94 -20.16
N ILE A 202 -25.52 5.25 -21.03
CA ILE A 202 -24.30 5.75 -21.66
C ILE A 202 -24.45 5.96 -23.18
N LEU A 203 -25.63 5.69 -23.73
CA LEU A 203 -25.90 5.77 -25.18
C LEU A 203 -25.51 7.11 -25.81
N PRO A 204 -25.82 8.27 -25.22
CA PRO A 204 -25.44 9.56 -25.80
C PRO A 204 -23.93 9.74 -25.95
N ILE A 205 -23.16 9.19 -25.01
CA ILE A 205 -21.68 9.23 -25.01
C ILE A 205 -21.18 8.28 -26.09
N LEU A 206 -21.73 7.05 -26.14
CA LEU A 206 -21.34 6.03 -27.12
C LEU A 206 -21.57 6.52 -28.55
N GLU A 207 -22.69 7.17 -28.84
CA GLU A 207 -22.99 7.71 -30.17
C GLU A 207 -21.96 8.76 -30.61
N GLN A 208 -21.50 9.60 -29.72
CA GLN A 208 -20.47 10.62 -30.01
C GLN A 208 -19.12 9.96 -30.30
N ILE A 209 -18.72 8.99 -29.45
CA ILE A 209 -17.45 8.26 -29.59
C ILE A 209 -17.43 7.46 -30.89
N VAL A 210 -18.51 6.72 -31.21
CA VAL A 210 -18.62 5.94 -32.43
C VAL A 210 -18.60 6.82 -33.69
N LYS A 211 -19.34 7.94 -33.68
CA LYS A 211 -19.33 8.90 -34.80
C LYS A 211 -17.94 9.49 -35.06
N GLY A 212 -17.15 9.68 -33.98
CA GLY A 212 -15.79 10.19 -34.05
C GLY A 212 -14.74 9.13 -34.39
N GLY A 213 -15.11 7.84 -34.44
CA GLY A 213 -14.17 6.74 -34.63
C GLY A 213 -13.17 6.58 -33.48
N GLN A 214 -13.54 7.07 -32.31
CA GLN A 214 -12.67 7.13 -31.13
C GLN A 214 -12.76 5.85 -30.30
N LYS A 215 -11.77 5.65 -29.42
CA LYS A 215 -11.72 4.52 -28.49
C LYS A 215 -12.25 4.97 -27.12
N LEU A 216 -12.86 4.06 -26.37
CA LEU A 216 -13.42 4.35 -25.05
C LEU A 216 -12.85 3.41 -23.98
N PHE A 217 -12.40 4.01 -22.88
CA PHE A 217 -12.04 3.29 -21.66
C PHE A 217 -13.03 3.64 -20.55
N ILE A 218 -13.69 2.64 -19.98
CA ILE A 218 -14.72 2.82 -18.96
C ILE A 218 -14.21 2.34 -17.62
N ILE A 219 -14.21 3.22 -16.63
CA ILE A 219 -13.92 2.91 -15.22
C ILE A 219 -15.23 3.12 -14.45
N ALA A 220 -15.88 2.03 -14.04
CA ALA A 220 -17.18 2.07 -13.36
C ALA A 220 -17.16 1.15 -12.13
N GLU A 221 -18.11 1.34 -11.20
CA GLU A 221 -18.26 0.38 -10.09
C GLU A 221 -18.38 -1.05 -10.61
N ASP A 222 -19.24 -1.25 -11.59
CA ASP A 222 -19.37 -2.48 -12.39
C ASP A 222 -20.02 -2.17 -13.74
N VAL A 223 -19.78 -3.04 -14.74
CA VAL A 223 -20.52 -3.01 -16.00
C VAL A 223 -21.10 -4.40 -16.21
N GLU A 224 -22.40 -4.53 -16.21
CA GLU A 224 -23.10 -5.82 -16.22
C GLU A 224 -24.33 -5.83 -17.15
N GLY A 225 -24.95 -6.99 -17.28
CA GLY A 225 -26.23 -7.14 -17.96
C GLY A 225 -26.22 -6.76 -19.45
N ASP A 226 -27.23 -6.00 -19.84
CA ASP A 226 -27.43 -5.55 -21.22
C ASP A 226 -26.32 -4.61 -21.71
N ALA A 227 -25.81 -3.74 -20.85
CA ALA A 227 -24.72 -2.83 -21.18
C ALA A 227 -23.45 -3.59 -21.56
N LEU A 228 -23.03 -4.56 -20.75
CA LEU A 228 -21.83 -5.37 -21.02
C LEU A 228 -22.00 -6.17 -22.31
N SER A 229 -23.14 -6.84 -22.49
CA SER A 229 -23.42 -7.65 -23.67
C SER A 229 -23.36 -6.83 -24.96
N THR A 230 -23.97 -5.64 -24.94
CA THR A 230 -23.98 -4.73 -26.10
C THR A 230 -22.60 -4.20 -26.44
N LEU A 231 -21.82 -3.82 -25.42
CA LEU A 231 -20.44 -3.36 -25.63
C LEU A 231 -19.55 -4.45 -26.22
N LEU A 232 -19.66 -5.69 -25.70
CA LEU A 232 -18.90 -6.83 -26.21
C LEU A 232 -19.27 -7.20 -27.65
N VAL A 233 -20.55 -7.24 -27.98
CA VAL A 233 -21.01 -7.55 -29.35
C VAL A 233 -20.50 -6.52 -30.35
N ASN A 234 -20.59 -5.23 -30.03
CA ASN A 234 -20.11 -4.17 -30.92
C ASN A 234 -18.58 -4.18 -31.06
N ARG A 235 -17.87 -4.49 -29.98
CA ARG A 235 -16.42 -4.68 -30.03
C ARG A 235 -16.02 -5.86 -30.93
N LEU A 236 -16.65 -7.03 -30.75
CA LEU A 236 -16.38 -8.22 -31.53
C LEU A 236 -16.69 -8.02 -33.03
N ARG A 237 -17.68 -7.20 -33.34
CA ARG A 237 -18.01 -6.78 -34.73
C ARG A 237 -17.01 -5.75 -35.30
N GLY A 238 -16.09 -5.24 -34.48
CA GLY A 238 -15.13 -4.23 -34.91
C GLY A 238 -15.74 -2.84 -35.12
N SER A 239 -17.01 -2.62 -34.72
CA SER A 239 -17.68 -1.34 -34.89
C SER A 239 -17.23 -0.30 -33.86
N PHE A 240 -16.69 -0.74 -32.72
CA PHE A 240 -16.39 0.12 -31.59
C PHE A 240 -15.32 -0.49 -30.69
N ASN A 241 -14.31 0.27 -30.36
CA ASN A 241 -13.20 -0.20 -29.54
C ASN A 241 -13.36 0.32 -28.11
N CYS A 242 -13.70 -0.57 -27.17
CA CYS A 242 -13.84 -0.22 -25.77
C CYS A 242 -13.22 -1.28 -24.84
N VAL A 243 -12.76 -0.81 -23.68
CA VAL A 243 -12.37 -1.67 -22.56
C VAL A 243 -13.05 -1.12 -21.30
N CYS A 244 -13.55 -2.02 -20.49
CA CYS A 244 -14.20 -1.68 -19.23
C CYS A 244 -13.45 -2.36 -18.08
N VAL A 245 -13.20 -1.60 -17.02
CA VAL A 245 -12.60 -2.09 -15.77
C VAL A 245 -13.46 -1.71 -14.59
N LYS A 246 -13.36 -2.49 -13.52
CA LYS A 246 -13.99 -2.13 -12.25
C LYS A 246 -13.17 -1.05 -11.55
N ALA A 247 -13.87 -0.08 -10.99
CA ALA A 247 -13.25 0.98 -10.20
C ALA A 247 -12.50 0.40 -8.99
N PRO A 248 -11.29 0.93 -8.69
CA PRO A 248 -10.52 0.51 -7.54
C PRO A 248 -11.19 0.94 -6.21
N GLY A 249 -10.89 0.20 -5.14
CA GLY A 249 -11.39 0.50 -3.80
C GLY A 249 -12.87 0.14 -3.56
N PHE A 250 -13.35 0.45 -2.36
CA PHE A 250 -14.71 0.18 -1.90
C PHE A 250 -15.29 1.37 -1.16
N GLY A 251 -16.61 1.54 -1.18
CA GLY A 251 -17.31 2.60 -0.46
C GLY A 251 -16.81 4.01 -0.78
N ASP A 252 -16.60 4.84 0.25
CA ASP A 252 -16.15 6.23 0.07
C ASP A 252 -14.73 6.32 -0.51
N ARG A 253 -13.84 5.39 -0.14
CA ARG A 253 -12.49 5.32 -0.70
C ARG A 253 -12.50 5.15 -2.23
N ARG A 254 -13.48 4.44 -2.79
CA ARG A 254 -13.64 4.32 -4.25
C ARG A 254 -13.87 5.67 -4.91
N LYS A 255 -14.73 6.52 -4.30
CA LYS A 255 -15.02 7.85 -4.83
C LYS A 255 -13.80 8.75 -4.83
N ASP A 256 -13.00 8.66 -3.76
CA ASP A 256 -11.76 9.44 -3.67
C ASP A 256 -10.75 8.98 -4.74
N MET A 257 -10.56 7.67 -4.90
CA MET A 257 -9.70 7.14 -5.96
C MET A 257 -10.17 7.50 -7.36
N LEU A 258 -11.49 7.49 -7.62
CA LEU A 258 -12.04 7.92 -8.92
C LEU A 258 -11.83 9.41 -9.18
N ARG A 259 -11.85 10.25 -8.14
CA ARG A 259 -11.51 11.67 -8.27
C ARG A 259 -10.04 11.89 -8.56
N ASP A 260 -9.16 11.07 -7.97
CA ASP A 260 -7.72 11.15 -8.23
C ASP A 260 -7.38 10.72 -9.66
N ILE A 261 -8.16 9.80 -10.25
CA ILE A 261 -8.00 9.38 -11.65
C ILE A 261 -8.54 10.44 -12.62
N ALA A 262 -9.61 11.16 -12.25
CA ALA A 262 -10.29 12.16 -13.09
C ALA A 262 -9.52 13.47 -13.17
#